data_a5bb339c299bec44785d672e7d089953
#
_entry.id   a5bb339c299bec44785d672e7d089953
#
_cell.length_a   1.000
_cell.length_b   1.000
_cell.length_c   1.000
_cell.angle_alpha   90.00
_cell.angle_beta   90.00
_cell.angle_gamma   90.00
#
_symmetry.space_group_name_H-M   'P 1'
#
loop_
_entity.id
_entity.type
_entity.pdbx_description
1 polymer ?
#
loop_
_entity_poly.entity_id
_entity_poly.type
_entity_poly.pdbx_seq_one_letter_code
_entity_poly.pdbx_strand_id
1 'polypeptide(L)'
;MRTSGDEHRQRSLGPNSITHPRPHGCQANRGKEKAAVASVVALVYLAVILRQGKRPKVVCRRSGHNVRVLRALAGLIDRPYYPSWLTPNAHVNCLLGFAKRGITVSKTRELIRCWDGGNFAMDWRNREPDQPDLTADAPTLLVIHGLNGHSEEACVLYSMENAYRRGWRAVAMNHRGCGGTRLTSGWAYNGAFTGDVRLAVSHIRERYPDAPIYAIGFSLGANLLVKYLGEEGRNGFRPLAGAVSVSNPWNFEDNTVGGGKAKGLVSTVMGKAYSLALTTGLKAALSGHLDNEFLRRRKEIDWPGGLRATSLLEYDSAMTVPMWGYEDAAHYHRDGSSNRYLADVRCPLLCINADDDPICQTALYPLDVARRNPWVIFVATAAGGHIGFGEGFNPWGRQSWADRLITRYFDALTAERAGYDEAAAVAASAFQVPEGSDTEASGIKPQPAAESATAMGRL
;
A
#
# COMPACT_ATOMS: atom_id res chain seq x y z
N MET A 1 48.21 2.44 81.36
CA MET A 1 47.83 3.28 82.46
C MET A 1 46.31 3.34 82.42
N ARG A 2 45.66 2.52 83.29
CA ARG A 2 44.93 2.92 84.51
C ARG A 2 43.88 4.03 84.19
N THR A 3 42.57 3.94 84.45
CA THR A 3 41.81 3.37 85.57
C THR A 3 40.31 3.43 85.22
N SER A 4 39.49 2.42 85.36
CA SER A 4 38.59 2.11 86.54
C SER A 4 37.52 3.16 86.79
N GLY A 5 36.30 2.73 86.91
CA GLY A 5 35.26 3.35 87.76
C GLY A 5 33.83 3.11 87.27
N ASP A 6 33.26 2.11 87.79
CA ASP A 6 32.01 1.93 88.58
C ASP A 6 30.65 2.39 88.05
N GLU A 7 29.79 1.40 87.93
CA GLU A 7 28.41 1.20 88.37
C GLU A 7 27.51 2.43 88.61
N HIS A 8 26.38 2.40 87.89
CA HIS A 8 25.08 2.57 88.57
C HIS A 8 23.93 1.98 87.78
N ARG A 9 23.29 0.96 88.35
CA ARG A 9 22.00 0.42 87.92
C ARG A 9 20.93 1.49 88.05
N GLN A 10 20.20 1.75 87.00
CA GLN A 10 18.82 2.23 87.11
C GLN A 10 17.90 1.42 86.23
N ARG A 11 16.97 0.67 86.83
CA ARG A 11 15.82 0.05 86.17
C ARG A 11 14.89 1.17 85.75
N SER A 12 14.61 1.28 84.46
CA SER A 12 13.46 2.02 83.96
C SER A 12 12.53 1.06 83.24
N LEU A 13 11.29 1.04 83.72
CA LEU A 13 10.15 0.31 83.17
C LEU A 13 9.92 0.75 81.69
N GLY A 14 9.96 -0.19 80.76
CA GLY A 14 9.59 0.03 79.39
C GLY A 14 8.08 0.24 79.19
N PRO A 15 7.67 1.13 78.29
CA PRO A 15 6.26 1.30 77.98
C PRO A 15 5.71 0.10 77.20
N ASN A 16 4.58 -0.43 77.58
CA ASN A 16 3.81 -1.44 76.90
C ASN A 16 3.53 -1.02 75.46
N SER A 17 4.13 -1.71 74.49
CA SER A 17 3.78 -1.60 73.07
C SER A 17 2.45 -2.29 72.80
N ILE A 18 1.37 -1.52 72.76
CA ILE A 18 0.07 -1.96 72.27
C ILE A 18 0.23 -2.18 70.74
N THR A 19 0.42 -3.41 70.33
CA THR A 19 0.33 -3.81 68.91
C THR A 19 -1.14 -3.81 68.56
N HIS A 20 -1.58 -2.74 67.86
CA HIS A 20 -2.86 -2.74 67.18
C HIS A 20 -2.80 -3.78 66.04
N PRO A 21 -3.71 -4.74 65.91
CA PRO A 21 -3.81 -5.64 64.83
C PRO A 21 -4.14 -4.81 63.55
N ARG A 22 -3.25 -4.83 62.56
CA ARG A 22 -3.55 -4.24 61.26
C ARG A 22 -4.75 -4.99 60.67
N PRO A 23 -5.75 -4.29 60.13
CA PRO A 23 -6.94 -4.94 59.58
C PRO A 23 -6.57 -5.64 58.27
N HIS A 24 -6.25 -6.93 58.29
CA HIS A 24 -6.01 -7.80 57.16
C HIS A 24 -7.21 -7.89 56.18
N GLY A 25 -8.41 -7.45 56.57
CA GLY A 25 -9.61 -7.47 55.74
C GLY A 25 -9.67 -6.40 54.64
N CYS A 26 -9.00 -5.25 54.83
CA CYS A 26 -9.10 -4.12 53.86
C CYS A 26 -8.26 -4.32 52.59
N GLN A 27 -7.16 -5.08 52.66
CA GLN A 27 -6.32 -5.36 51.47
C GLN A 27 -6.93 -6.45 50.60
N ALA A 28 -7.58 -7.46 51.14
CA ALA A 28 -8.24 -8.53 50.38
C ALA A 28 -9.46 -8.03 49.60
N ASN A 29 -10.20 -7.05 50.15
CA ASN A 29 -11.36 -6.46 49.49
C ASN A 29 -10.95 -5.55 48.29
N ARG A 30 -9.91 -4.75 48.47
CA ARG A 30 -9.33 -3.93 47.38
C ARG A 30 -8.77 -4.77 46.22
N GLY A 31 -8.26 -5.97 46.50
CA GLY A 31 -7.81 -6.93 45.46
C GLY A 31 -8.99 -7.46 44.64
N LYS A 32 -10.09 -7.82 45.28
CA LYS A 32 -11.32 -8.30 44.61
C LYS A 32 -11.99 -7.20 43.81
N GLU A 33 -12.05 -5.98 44.31
CA GLU A 33 -12.58 -4.82 43.56
C GLU A 33 -11.75 -4.49 42.31
N LYS A 34 -10.42 -4.49 42.44
CA LYS A 34 -9.52 -4.31 41.28
C LYS A 34 -9.68 -5.42 40.25
N ALA A 35 -9.80 -6.67 40.66
CA ALA A 35 -10.04 -7.80 39.77
C ALA A 35 -11.41 -7.71 39.07
N ALA A 36 -12.46 -7.31 39.80
CA ALA A 36 -13.80 -7.09 39.22
C ALA A 36 -13.80 -5.96 38.18
N VAL A 37 -13.17 -4.82 38.49
CA VAL A 37 -13.01 -3.70 37.55
C VAL A 37 -12.21 -4.13 36.30
N ALA A 38 -11.10 -4.84 36.48
CA ALA A 38 -10.30 -5.36 35.35
C ALA A 38 -11.11 -6.33 34.48
N SER A 39 -11.94 -7.20 35.10
CA SER A 39 -12.81 -8.12 34.37
C SER A 39 -13.89 -7.37 33.55
N VAL A 40 -14.51 -6.35 34.13
CA VAL A 40 -15.50 -5.52 33.44
C VAL A 40 -14.84 -4.78 32.25
N VAL A 41 -13.68 -4.18 32.46
CA VAL A 41 -12.93 -3.50 31.39
C VAL A 41 -12.58 -4.49 30.26
N ALA A 42 -12.11 -5.69 30.60
CA ALA A 42 -11.81 -6.73 29.62
C ALA A 42 -13.05 -7.18 28.82
N LEU A 43 -14.19 -7.34 29.51
CA LEU A 43 -15.45 -7.72 28.85
C LEU A 43 -15.97 -6.61 27.91
N VAL A 44 -15.92 -5.34 28.35
CA VAL A 44 -16.29 -4.19 27.52
C VAL A 44 -15.37 -4.11 26.31
N TYR A 45 -14.06 -4.28 26.51
CA TYR A 45 -13.07 -4.28 25.44
C TYR A 45 -13.32 -5.41 24.44
N LEU A 46 -13.58 -6.62 24.92
CA LEU A 46 -13.95 -7.77 24.08
C LEU A 46 -15.22 -7.50 23.29
N ALA A 47 -16.24 -6.91 23.92
CA ALA A 47 -17.48 -6.54 23.25
C ALA A 47 -17.27 -5.51 22.14
N VAL A 48 -16.36 -4.55 22.31
CA VAL A 48 -15.98 -3.57 21.28
C VAL A 48 -15.34 -4.28 20.09
N ILE A 49 -14.40 -5.19 20.31
CA ILE A 49 -13.74 -5.95 19.25
C ILE A 49 -14.75 -6.82 18.49
N LEU A 50 -15.59 -7.56 19.22
CA LEU A 50 -16.59 -8.43 18.60
C LEU A 50 -17.61 -7.63 17.76
N ARG A 51 -17.95 -6.42 18.16
CA ARG A 51 -18.81 -5.52 17.36
C ARG A 51 -18.15 -5.00 16.09
N GLN A 52 -16.83 -4.91 16.06
CA GLN A 52 -16.07 -4.50 14.86
C GLN A 52 -15.94 -5.63 13.84
N GLY A 53 -16.12 -6.89 14.26
CA GLY A 53 -16.09 -8.05 13.40
C GLY A 53 -17.26 -8.03 12.42
N LYS A 54 -17.01 -7.58 11.18
CA LYS A 54 -18.01 -7.53 10.12
C LYS A 54 -17.47 -8.21 8.87
N ARG A 55 -18.37 -8.79 8.10
CA ARG A 55 -18.04 -9.28 6.76
C ARG A 55 -17.60 -8.11 5.88
N PRO A 56 -16.51 -8.24 5.11
CA PRO A 56 -16.12 -7.25 4.14
C PRO A 56 -17.26 -7.00 3.13
N LYS A 57 -17.46 -5.74 2.78
CA LYS A 57 -18.37 -5.34 1.71
C LYS A 57 -17.66 -5.57 0.37
N VAL A 58 -18.24 -6.41 -0.47
CA VAL A 58 -17.72 -6.69 -1.81
C VAL A 58 -18.63 -6.04 -2.85
N VAL A 59 -18.04 -5.25 -3.73
CA VAL A 59 -18.74 -4.55 -4.82
C VAL A 59 -18.00 -4.81 -6.13
N CYS A 60 -18.68 -5.43 -7.09
CA CYS A 60 -18.17 -5.66 -8.43
C CYS A 60 -19.30 -5.93 -9.41
N ARG A 61 -19.01 -5.86 -10.71
CA ARG A 61 -19.85 -6.49 -11.73
C ARG A 61 -19.67 -8.02 -11.66
N ARG A 62 -20.73 -8.79 -11.71
CA ARG A 62 -20.69 -10.26 -11.76
C ARG A 62 -20.32 -10.75 -13.16
N SER A 63 -19.12 -10.42 -13.65
CA SER A 63 -18.55 -11.02 -14.85
C SER A 63 -18.08 -12.45 -14.55
N GLY A 64 -17.93 -13.28 -15.60
CA GLY A 64 -17.41 -14.65 -15.42
C GLY A 64 -16.05 -14.68 -14.70
N HIS A 65 -15.16 -13.75 -15.06
CA HIS A 65 -13.86 -13.55 -14.39
C HIS A 65 -14.05 -13.23 -12.90
N ASN A 66 -14.78 -12.16 -12.57
CA ASN A 66 -14.95 -11.75 -11.17
C ASN A 66 -15.59 -12.85 -10.31
N VAL A 67 -16.54 -13.62 -10.87
CA VAL A 67 -17.20 -14.75 -10.15
C VAL A 67 -16.17 -15.85 -9.82
N ARG A 68 -15.27 -16.20 -10.74
CA ARG A 68 -14.23 -17.20 -10.47
C ARG A 68 -13.27 -16.72 -9.38
N VAL A 69 -12.81 -15.48 -9.49
CA VAL A 69 -11.93 -14.86 -8.47
C VAL A 69 -12.61 -14.82 -7.11
N LEU A 70 -13.88 -14.37 -7.03
CA LEU A 70 -14.60 -14.30 -5.75
C LEU A 70 -14.78 -15.68 -5.10
N ARG A 71 -14.98 -16.77 -5.86
CA ARG A 71 -15.00 -18.12 -5.31
C ARG A 71 -13.67 -18.48 -4.63
N ALA A 72 -12.53 -18.13 -5.24
CA ALA A 72 -11.22 -18.36 -4.63
C ALA A 72 -11.00 -17.53 -3.35
N LEU A 73 -11.61 -16.35 -3.26
CA LEU A 73 -11.52 -15.44 -2.11
C LEU A 73 -12.54 -15.74 -1.00
N ALA A 74 -13.55 -16.59 -1.24
CA ALA A 74 -14.71 -16.80 -0.37
C ALA A 74 -14.35 -17.06 1.10
N GLY A 75 -13.28 -17.84 1.36
CA GLY A 75 -12.83 -18.13 2.73
C GLY A 75 -12.37 -16.91 3.55
N LEU A 76 -12.11 -15.77 2.90
CA LEU A 76 -11.71 -14.51 3.54
C LEU A 76 -12.81 -13.45 3.48
N ILE A 77 -13.55 -13.33 2.36
CA ILE A 77 -14.55 -12.28 2.18
C ILE A 77 -15.93 -12.65 2.73
N ASP A 78 -16.25 -13.93 2.87
CA ASP A 78 -17.52 -14.42 3.40
C ASP A 78 -17.51 -14.57 4.93
N ARG A 79 -16.36 -14.39 5.56
CA ARG A 79 -16.20 -14.44 7.03
C ARG A 79 -16.02 -13.03 7.59
N PRO A 80 -16.46 -12.77 8.85
CA PRO A 80 -16.14 -11.53 9.50
C PRO A 80 -14.62 -11.34 9.61
N TYR A 81 -14.16 -10.14 9.27
CA TYR A 81 -12.82 -9.68 9.60
C TYR A 81 -12.84 -9.04 10.99
N TYR A 82 -11.97 -9.49 11.86
CA TYR A 82 -11.78 -8.94 13.19
C TYR A 82 -10.45 -8.21 13.25
N PRO A 83 -10.44 -6.89 13.52
CA PRO A 83 -9.19 -6.16 13.71
C PRO A 83 -8.40 -6.72 14.89
N SER A 84 -7.10 -6.46 14.92
CA SER A 84 -6.27 -6.93 16.03
C SER A 84 -6.75 -6.41 17.38
N TRP A 85 -6.70 -7.27 18.39
CA TRP A 85 -7.08 -6.94 19.75
C TRP A 85 -6.21 -5.84 20.36
N LEU A 86 -4.98 -5.68 19.92
CA LEU A 86 -4.10 -4.62 20.39
C LEU A 86 -4.33 -3.29 19.65
N THR A 87 -5.08 -3.30 18.55
CA THR A 87 -5.26 -2.15 17.68
C THR A 87 -6.70 -1.98 17.22
N PRO A 88 -7.67 -1.90 18.17
CA PRO A 88 -9.09 -1.76 17.81
C PRO A 88 -9.43 -0.38 17.24
N ASN A 89 -8.51 0.58 17.35
CA ASN A 89 -8.67 1.94 16.87
C ASN A 89 -7.92 2.16 15.58
N ALA A 90 -8.57 2.75 14.59
CA ALA A 90 -8.01 3.03 13.26
C ALA A 90 -6.68 3.81 13.30
N HIS A 91 -6.59 4.81 14.19
CA HIS A 91 -5.37 5.63 14.33
C HIS A 91 -4.19 4.81 14.85
N VAL A 92 -4.43 3.94 15.85
CA VAL A 92 -3.42 3.02 16.38
C VAL A 92 -3.03 2.01 15.31
N ASN A 93 -4.00 1.51 14.53
CA ASN A 93 -3.74 0.58 13.43
C ASN A 93 -2.87 1.22 12.33
N CYS A 94 -3.09 2.50 12.01
CA CYS A 94 -2.24 3.27 11.10
C CYS A 94 -0.82 3.40 11.62
N LEU A 95 -0.65 3.85 12.87
CA LEU A 95 0.67 4.02 13.48
C LEU A 95 1.45 2.71 13.51
N LEU A 96 0.77 1.60 13.79
CA LEU A 96 1.39 0.28 13.81
C LEU A 96 1.71 -0.24 12.40
N GLY A 97 0.89 0.10 11.40
CA GLY A 97 1.18 -0.18 10.00
C GLY A 97 2.52 0.43 9.56
N PHE A 98 2.78 1.67 9.96
CA PHE A 98 4.05 2.36 9.71
C PHE A 98 5.20 1.87 10.61
N ALA A 99 4.92 1.47 11.86
CA ALA A 99 5.92 0.98 12.81
C ALA A 99 6.24 -0.51 12.66
N LYS A 100 5.49 -1.25 11.84
CA LYS A 100 5.65 -2.69 11.64
C LYS A 100 7.04 -2.95 11.04
N ARG A 101 7.94 -3.45 11.87
CA ARG A 101 9.25 -3.95 11.45
C ARG A 101 9.24 -5.44 11.73
N GLY A 102 9.60 -6.27 10.77
CA GLY A 102 9.52 -7.70 11.06
C GLY A 102 10.23 -8.63 10.11
N ILE A 103 10.59 -8.15 8.92
CA ILE A 103 11.36 -8.94 7.96
C ILE A 103 12.46 -8.08 7.34
N THR A 104 13.58 -8.73 7.09
CA THR A 104 14.66 -8.17 6.27
C THR A 104 14.65 -8.89 4.94
N VAL A 105 14.71 -8.14 3.86
CA VAL A 105 14.74 -8.67 2.51
C VAL A 105 16.03 -8.22 1.84
N SER A 106 16.85 -9.17 1.41
CA SER A 106 18.05 -8.86 0.62
C SER A 106 17.63 -8.35 -0.75
N LYS A 107 18.19 -7.20 -1.17
CA LYS A 107 17.81 -6.51 -2.41
C LYS A 107 19.03 -5.97 -3.14
N THR A 108 18.94 -5.98 -4.47
CA THR A 108 19.88 -5.29 -5.35
C THR A 108 19.18 -4.10 -5.97
N ARG A 109 19.79 -2.92 -5.86
CA ARG A 109 19.25 -1.67 -6.40
C ARG A 109 19.70 -1.45 -7.83
N GLU A 110 18.73 -1.10 -8.68
CA GLU A 110 18.93 -0.65 -10.03
C GLU A 110 18.36 0.77 -10.19
N LEU A 111 19.13 1.69 -10.78
CA LEU A 111 18.67 3.05 -11.06
C LEU A 111 18.15 3.12 -12.50
N ILE A 112 16.91 3.54 -12.66
CA ILE A 112 16.26 3.72 -13.96
C ILE A 112 16.31 5.18 -14.34
N ARG A 113 16.94 5.47 -15.48
CA ARG A 113 17.04 6.82 -16.00
C ARG A 113 15.75 7.22 -16.72
N CYS A 114 15.23 8.39 -16.37
CA CYS A 114 14.04 8.97 -16.96
C CYS A 114 14.39 9.87 -18.16
N TRP A 115 13.40 10.19 -18.98
CA TRP A 115 13.52 11.04 -20.19
C TRP A 115 14.06 12.45 -19.89
N ASP A 116 13.78 12.99 -18.68
CA ASP A 116 14.16 14.32 -18.21
C ASP A 116 15.55 14.36 -17.53
N GLY A 117 16.32 13.26 -17.61
CA GLY A 117 17.59 13.10 -16.92
C GLY A 117 17.47 12.77 -15.44
N GLY A 118 16.25 12.73 -14.90
CA GLY A 118 15.95 12.23 -13.56
C GLY A 118 16.12 10.73 -13.46
N ASN A 119 15.95 10.22 -12.25
CA ASN A 119 15.98 8.79 -11.98
C ASN A 119 14.99 8.40 -10.87
N PHE A 120 14.62 7.13 -10.87
CA PHE A 120 14.02 6.44 -9.74
C PHE A 120 14.75 5.11 -9.53
N ALA A 121 14.54 4.45 -8.37
CA ALA A 121 15.19 3.18 -8.10
C ALA A 121 14.21 2.01 -8.15
N MET A 122 14.67 0.88 -8.67
CA MET A 122 14.04 -0.42 -8.58
C MET A 122 14.89 -1.32 -7.67
N ASP A 123 14.33 -1.73 -6.55
CA ASP A 123 14.98 -2.62 -5.59
C ASP A 123 14.47 -4.06 -5.81
N TRP A 124 15.29 -4.87 -6.46
CA TRP A 124 15.00 -6.27 -6.80
C TRP A 124 15.30 -7.17 -5.61
N ARG A 125 14.34 -8.03 -5.22
CA ARG A 125 14.54 -9.09 -4.23
C ARG A 125 15.58 -10.09 -4.74
N ASN A 126 16.67 -10.23 -3.99
CA ASN A 126 17.70 -11.23 -4.30
C ASN A 126 17.17 -12.64 -4.00
N ARG A 127 17.65 -13.62 -4.75
CA ARG A 127 17.44 -15.03 -4.43
C ARG A 127 18.46 -15.47 -3.38
N GLU A 128 18.06 -16.43 -2.56
CA GLU A 128 18.97 -17.09 -1.65
C GLU A 128 19.88 -18.03 -2.45
N PRO A 129 21.14 -18.22 -2.05
CA PRO A 129 22.13 -19.00 -2.81
C PRO A 129 21.74 -20.47 -3.05
N ASP A 130 20.91 -21.02 -2.18
CA ASP A 130 20.44 -22.42 -2.23
C ASP A 130 19.16 -22.62 -3.06
N GLN A 131 18.59 -21.54 -3.57
CA GLN A 131 17.35 -21.59 -4.35
C GLN A 131 17.65 -21.70 -5.85
N PRO A 132 16.88 -22.53 -6.60
CA PRO A 132 17.05 -22.67 -8.04
C PRO A 132 16.74 -21.35 -8.75
N ASP A 133 17.36 -21.13 -9.91
CA ASP A 133 17.05 -19.98 -10.76
C ASP A 133 15.58 -19.96 -11.20
N LEU A 134 15.06 -18.77 -11.38
CA LEU A 134 13.70 -18.60 -11.89
C LEU A 134 13.68 -18.81 -13.40
N THR A 135 12.65 -19.51 -13.88
CA THR A 135 12.40 -19.63 -15.31
C THR A 135 12.16 -18.27 -15.96
N ALA A 136 12.38 -18.17 -17.28
CA ALA A 136 12.23 -16.91 -18.00
C ALA A 136 10.81 -16.32 -17.85
N ASP A 137 9.80 -17.19 -17.87
CA ASP A 137 8.37 -16.90 -17.76
C ASP A 137 7.87 -16.74 -16.32
N ALA A 138 8.73 -16.92 -15.29
CA ALA A 138 8.32 -16.75 -13.89
C ALA A 138 7.72 -15.35 -13.69
N PRO A 139 6.55 -15.24 -13.02
CA PRO A 139 5.88 -13.97 -12.82
C PRO A 139 6.74 -12.91 -12.11
N THR A 140 6.51 -11.65 -12.44
CA THR A 140 7.17 -10.52 -11.77
C THR A 140 6.15 -9.66 -11.05
N LEU A 141 6.36 -9.41 -9.75
CA LEU A 141 5.57 -8.49 -8.93
C LEU A 141 6.27 -7.15 -8.81
N LEU A 142 5.63 -6.09 -9.30
CA LEU A 142 6.00 -4.70 -9.06
C LEU A 142 5.24 -4.17 -7.84
N VAL A 143 5.96 -3.60 -6.86
CA VAL A 143 5.37 -2.99 -5.67
C VAL A 143 5.66 -1.49 -5.66
N ILE A 144 4.60 -0.68 -5.48
CA ILE A 144 4.65 0.78 -5.51
C ILE A 144 4.24 1.31 -4.13
N HIS A 145 5.16 1.95 -3.43
CA HIS A 145 4.93 2.49 -2.09
C HIS A 145 4.08 3.76 -2.08
N GLY A 146 3.59 4.14 -0.89
CA GLY A 146 2.80 5.33 -0.66
C GLY A 146 3.62 6.62 -0.54
N LEU A 147 2.92 7.71 -0.19
CA LEU A 147 3.53 9.01 0.07
C LEU A 147 4.59 8.91 1.17
N ASN A 148 5.76 9.49 0.94
CA ASN A 148 6.91 9.45 1.85
C ASN A 148 7.47 8.05 2.17
N GLY A 149 7.01 7.01 1.46
CA GLY A 149 7.44 5.64 1.66
C GLY A 149 8.72 5.29 0.89
N HIS A 150 9.11 4.04 1.00
CA HIS A 150 10.24 3.44 0.28
C HIS A 150 10.19 1.91 0.34
N SER A 151 11.13 1.25 -0.32
CA SER A 151 11.18 -0.22 -0.41
C SER A 151 11.41 -0.95 0.92
N GLU A 152 11.73 -0.24 2.02
CA GLU A 152 11.86 -0.83 3.36
C GLU A 152 10.55 -0.77 4.17
N GLU A 153 9.48 -0.24 3.60
CA GLU A 153 8.16 -0.25 4.25
C GLU A 153 7.67 -1.69 4.45
N ALA A 154 7.09 -1.96 5.61
CA ALA A 154 6.65 -3.32 5.95
C ALA A 154 5.69 -3.92 4.90
N CYS A 155 4.72 -3.16 4.40
CA CYS A 155 3.78 -3.61 3.39
C CYS A 155 4.50 -3.97 2.07
N VAL A 156 5.55 -3.23 1.71
CA VAL A 156 6.38 -3.52 0.53
C VAL A 156 7.18 -4.79 0.74
N LEU A 157 7.90 -4.90 1.87
CA LEU A 157 8.73 -6.06 2.19
C LEU A 157 7.91 -7.36 2.27
N TYR A 158 6.74 -7.34 2.92
CA TYR A 158 5.84 -8.50 2.98
C TYR A 158 5.32 -8.89 1.60
N SER A 159 5.01 -7.92 0.75
CA SER A 159 4.58 -8.19 -0.64
C SER A 159 5.69 -8.86 -1.45
N MET A 160 6.91 -8.34 -1.34
CA MET A 160 8.09 -8.93 -2.02
C MET A 160 8.39 -10.34 -1.51
N GLU A 161 8.34 -10.56 -0.20
CA GLU A 161 8.56 -11.88 0.39
C GLU A 161 7.46 -12.88 0.00
N ASN A 162 6.21 -12.45 -0.05
CA ASN A 162 5.10 -13.30 -0.49
C ASN A 162 5.23 -13.72 -1.96
N ALA A 163 5.70 -12.83 -2.83
CA ALA A 163 6.00 -13.14 -4.23
C ALA A 163 7.18 -14.11 -4.34
N TYR A 164 8.25 -13.87 -3.60
CA TYR A 164 9.43 -14.73 -3.57
C TYR A 164 9.10 -16.18 -3.16
N ARG A 165 8.30 -16.35 -2.10
CA ARG A 165 7.86 -17.68 -1.63
C ARG A 165 7.01 -18.45 -2.65
N ARG A 166 6.46 -17.75 -3.65
CA ARG A 166 5.75 -18.34 -4.79
C ARG A 166 6.65 -18.67 -5.97
N GLY A 167 7.93 -18.43 -5.88
CA GLY A 167 8.84 -18.54 -7.01
C GLY A 167 8.68 -17.41 -8.04
N TRP A 168 8.20 -16.23 -7.61
CA TRP A 168 8.08 -15.06 -8.46
C TRP A 168 9.29 -14.14 -8.28
N ARG A 169 9.58 -13.33 -9.29
CA ARG A 169 10.41 -12.14 -9.13
C ARG A 169 9.63 -11.09 -8.38
N ALA A 170 10.33 -10.31 -7.56
CA ALA A 170 9.73 -9.18 -6.87
C ALA A 170 10.63 -7.96 -6.96
N VAL A 171 10.05 -6.81 -7.25
CA VAL A 171 10.74 -5.55 -7.35
C VAL A 171 9.90 -4.45 -6.72
N ALA A 172 10.53 -3.61 -5.89
CA ALA A 172 9.92 -2.41 -5.32
C ALA A 172 10.44 -1.18 -6.07
N MET A 173 9.52 -0.37 -6.57
CA MET A 173 9.83 0.93 -7.14
C MET A 173 9.94 1.97 -6.02
N ASN A 174 11.07 2.66 -5.92
CA ASN A 174 11.21 3.87 -5.11
C ASN A 174 11.03 5.08 -6.00
N HIS A 175 10.05 5.92 -5.68
CA HIS A 175 9.82 7.16 -6.43
C HIS A 175 11.05 8.06 -6.43
N ARG A 176 11.11 9.01 -7.38
CA ARG A 176 12.17 10.02 -7.47
C ARG A 176 12.39 10.71 -6.12
N GLY A 177 13.62 10.74 -5.64
CA GLY A 177 13.96 11.35 -4.34
C GLY A 177 13.60 10.51 -3.11
N CYS A 178 13.02 9.31 -3.28
CA CYS A 178 12.66 8.42 -2.18
C CYS A 178 13.64 7.27 -1.99
N GLY A 179 13.62 6.65 -0.81
CA GLY A 179 14.40 5.45 -0.51
C GLY A 179 15.93 5.65 -0.67
N GLY A 180 16.44 6.84 -0.39
CA GLY A 180 17.87 7.18 -0.56
C GLY A 180 18.31 7.42 -2.01
N THR A 181 17.37 7.49 -2.97
CA THR A 181 17.66 7.86 -4.36
C THR A 181 17.80 9.37 -4.48
N ARG A 182 18.92 9.87 -4.97
CA ARG A 182 19.12 11.30 -5.17
C ARG A 182 18.33 11.79 -6.38
N LEU A 183 17.75 12.98 -6.27
CA LEU A 183 17.19 13.68 -7.44
C LEU A 183 18.31 14.13 -8.37
N THR A 184 18.20 13.79 -9.66
CA THR A 184 19.17 14.15 -10.70
C THR A 184 18.57 15.08 -11.75
N SER A 185 17.32 15.51 -11.55
CA SER A 185 16.64 16.51 -12.39
C SER A 185 15.84 17.48 -11.53
N GLY A 186 15.15 18.45 -12.18
CA GLY A 186 14.31 19.43 -11.53
C GLY A 186 12.89 18.96 -11.19
N TRP A 187 12.60 17.65 -11.29
CA TRP A 187 11.30 17.06 -11.00
C TRP A 187 11.37 16.00 -9.91
N ALA A 188 10.71 16.25 -8.79
CA ALA A 188 10.42 15.23 -7.78
C ALA A 188 9.16 14.45 -8.18
N TYR A 189 8.89 13.31 -7.52
CA TYR A 189 7.64 12.57 -7.78
C TYR A 189 6.39 13.37 -7.36
N ASN A 190 5.26 13.05 -7.97
CA ASN A 190 3.95 13.56 -7.57
C ASN A 190 2.85 12.48 -7.71
N GLY A 191 1.66 12.76 -7.21
CA GLY A 191 0.53 11.81 -7.18
C GLY A 191 -0.23 11.67 -8.51
N ALA A 192 0.12 12.45 -9.54
CA ALA A 192 -0.56 12.45 -10.82
C ALA A 192 0.29 11.89 -11.98
N PHE A 193 1.62 11.97 -11.89
CA PHE A 193 2.51 11.58 -12.98
C PHE A 193 2.75 10.06 -13.01
N THR A 194 2.20 9.40 -13.99
CA THR A 194 2.29 7.93 -14.19
C THR A 194 3.45 7.49 -15.06
N GLY A 195 4.20 8.43 -15.66
CA GLY A 195 5.30 8.13 -16.59
C GLY A 195 6.38 7.25 -15.99
N ASP A 196 6.70 7.42 -14.69
CA ASP A 196 7.70 6.59 -14.02
C ASP A 196 7.19 5.16 -13.79
N VAL A 197 5.90 4.98 -13.49
CA VAL A 197 5.27 3.63 -13.39
C VAL A 197 5.27 2.94 -14.74
N ARG A 198 4.95 3.68 -15.81
CA ARG A 198 4.98 3.17 -17.18
C ARG A 198 6.39 2.72 -17.57
N LEU A 199 7.40 3.52 -17.26
CA LEU A 199 8.79 3.19 -17.51
C LEU A 199 9.25 1.96 -16.72
N ALA A 200 8.84 1.83 -15.44
CA ALA A 200 9.13 0.65 -14.63
C ALA A 200 8.51 -0.63 -15.23
N VAL A 201 7.25 -0.57 -15.67
CA VAL A 201 6.57 -1.71 -16.33
C VAL A 201 7.24 -2.05 -17.67
N SER A 202 7.60 -1.05 -18.48
CA SER A 202 8.32 -1.26 -19.74
C SER A 202 9.68 -1.93 -19.50
N HIS A 203 10.45 -1.43 -18.53
CA HIS A 203 11.74 -2.01 -18.16
C HIS A 203 11.64 -3.47 -17.71
N ILE A 204 10.61 -3.82 -16.90
CA ILE A 204 10.36 -5.21 -16.51
C ILE A 204 10.01 -6.05 -17.75
N ARG A 205 9.18 -5.53 -18.65
CA ARG A 205 8.75 -6.21 -19.87
C ARG A 205 9.90 -6.48 -20.83
N GLU A 206 10.78 -5.51 -21.01
CA GLU A 206 11.98 -5.65 -21.85
C GLU A 206 12.93 -6.70 -21.28
N ARG A 207 13.10 -6.73 -19.96
CA ARG A 207 13.99 -7.68 -19.28
C ARG A 207 13.43 -9.10 -19.22
N TYR A 208 12.10 -9.25 -19.12
CA TYR A 208 11.39 -10.52 -19.00
C TYR A 208 10.14 -10.53 -19.90
N PRO A 209 10.32 -10.66 -21.22
CA PRO A 209 9.24 -10.47 -22.20
C PRO A 209 8.10 -11.48 -22.04
N ASP A 210 8.41 -12.71 -21.64
CA ASP A 210 7.44 -13.81 -21.52
C ASP A 210 6.76 -13.86 -20.14
N ALA A 211 7.32 -13.14 -19.15
CA ALA A 211 6.83 -13.16 -17.78
C ALA A 211 5.56 -12.30 -17.61
N PRO A 212 4.49 -12.82 -16.98
CA PRO A 212 3.37 -11.99 -16.59
C PRO A 212 3.79 -11.01 -15.49
N ILE A 213 3.40 -9.74 -15.65
CA ILE A 213 3.66 -8.70 -14.67
C ILE A 213 2.40 -8.49 -13.84
N TYR A 214 2.55 -8.57 -12.52
CA TYR A 214 1.55 -8.19 -11.53
C TYR A 214 2.01 -6.95 -10.79
N ALA A 215 1.09 -6.15 -10.24
CA ALA A 215 1.48 -4.99 -9.44
C ALA A 215 0.61 -4.82 -8.19
N ILE A 216 1.23 -4.25 -7.14
CA ILE A 216 0.55 -3.77 -5.94
C ILE A 216 0.93 -2.31 -5.73
N GLY A 217 -0.07 -1.47 -5.49
CA GLY A 217 0.13 -0.10 -5.05
C GLY A 217 -0.46 0.12 -3.66
N PHE A 218 0.24 0.86 -2.82
CA PHE A 218 -0.19 1.25 -1.48
C PHE A 218 -0.42 2.76 -1.41
N SER A 219 -1.58 3.20 -0.87
CA SER A 219 -1.88 4.62 -0.68
C SER A 219 -1.69 5.45 -1.97
N LEU A 220 -0.76 6.42 -2.00
CA LEU A 220 -0.41 7.17 -3.21
C LEU A 220 0.04 6.25 -4.36
N GLY A 221 0.79 5.19 -4.06
CA GLY A 221 1.18 4.19 -5.05
C GLY A 221 -0.01 3.42 -5.63
N ALA A 222 -1.07 3.21 -4.83
CA ALA A 222 -2.33 2.65 -5.30
C ALA A 222 -3.06 3.59 -6.26
N ASN A 223 -3.04 4.89 -5.94
CA ASN A 223 -3.60 5.93 -6.81
C ASN A 223 -2.88 5.98 -8.16
N LEU A 224 -1.55 6.06 -8.15
CA LEU A 224 -0.73 6.06 -9.36
C LEU A 224 -0.94 4.80 -10.21
N LEU A 225 -1.02 3.63 -9.56
CA LEU A 225 -1.26 2.36 -10.25
C LEU A 225 -2.63 2.35 -10.95
N VAL A 226 -3.71 2.76 -10.27
CA VAL A 226 -5.06 2.79 -10.87
C VAL A 226 -5.15 3.82 -11.98
N LYS A 227 -4.56 5.01 -11.82
CA LYS A 227 -4.48 6.04 -12.87
C LYS A 227 -3.74 5.48 -14.09
N TYR A 228 -2.56 4.91 -13.91
CA TYR A 228 -1.77 4.27 -14.97
C TYR A 228 -2.60 3.22 -15.72
N LEU A 229 -3.25 2.30 -15.02
CA LEU A 229 -4.06 1.25 -15.63
C LEU A 229 -5.25 1.80 -16.43
N GLY A 230 -5.86 2.88 -15.96
CA GLY A 230 -6.95 3.54 -16.69
C GLY A 230 -6.46 4.30 -17.91
N GLU A 231 -5.32 4.97 -17.85
CA GLU A 231 -4.67 5.61 -19.01
C GLU A 231 -4.35 4.59 -20.09
N GLU A 232 -3.70 3.48 -19.74
CA GLU A 232 -3.41 2.38 -20.66
C GLU A 232 -4.70 1.76 -21.23
N GLY A 233 -5.71 1.59 -20.39
CA GLY A 233 -7.00 1.03 -20.76
C GLY A 233 -7.77 1.91 -21.76
N ARG A 234 -7.67 3.24 -21.68
CA ARG A 234 -8.19 4.19 -22.69
C ARG A 234 -7.58 3.94 -24.06
N ASN A 235 -6.29 3.63 -24.09
CA ASN A 235 -5.55 3.31 -25.31
C ASN A 235 -5.71 1.85 -25.76
N GLY A 236 -6.55 1.05 -25.10
CA GLY A 236 -6.82 -0.34 -25.45
C GLY A 236 -5.81 -1.36 -24.90
N PHE A 237 -4.82 -0.91 -24.12
CA PHE A 237 -3.76 -1.77 -23.60
C PHE A 237 -4.12 -2.46 -22.28
N ARG A 238 -3.50 -3.62 -22.07
CA ARG A 238 -3.53 -4.38 -20.82
C ARG A 238 -2.08 -4.64 -20.38
N PRO A 239 -1.45 -3.68 -19.70
CA PRO A 239 -0.02 -3.77 -19.41
C PRO A 239 0.32 -4.84 -18.36
N LEU A 240 -0.66 -5.21 -17.51
CA LEU A 240 -0.48 -6.13 -16.39
C LEU A 240 -1.42 -7.33 -16.48
N ALA A 241 -0.96 -8.48 -15.98
CA ALA A 241 -1.77 -9.68 -15.80
C ALA A 241 -2.79 -9.52 -14.65
N GLY A 242 -2.49 -8.68 -13.68
CA GLY A 242 -3.39 -8.32 -12.59
C GLY A 242 -2.78 -7.29 -11.65
N ALA A 243 -3.61 -6.59 -10.90
CA ALA A 243 -3.18 -5.53 -10.01
C ALA A 243 -3.98 -5.49 -8.71
N VAL A 244 -3.37 -4.93 -7.65
CA VAL A 244 -4.02 -4.67 -6.37
C VAL A 244 -3.77 -3.23 -5.95
N SER A 245 -4.84 -2.55 -5.56
CA SER A 245 -4.86 -1.18 -5.04
C SER A 245 -5.25 -1.22 -3.57
N VAL A 246 -4.37 -0.83 -2.66
CA VAL A 246 -4.58 -0.90 -1.20
C VAL A 246 -4.63 0.48 -0.60
N SER A 247 -5.70 0.79 0.15
CA SER A 247 -5.91 2.08 0.84
C SER A 247 -5.74 3.29 -0.09
N ASN A 248 -6.33 3.22 -1.27
CA ASN A 248 -6.27 4.28 -2.28
C ASN A 248 -7.08 5.50 -1.84
N PRO A 249 -6.55 6.73 -1.90
CA PRO A 249 -7.28 7.97 -1.60
C PRO A 249 -8.32 8.38 -2.64
N TRP A 250 -8.36 7.76 -3.82
CA TRP A 250 -9.32 7.86 -4.92
C TRP A 250 -9.54 9.25 -5.52
N ASN A 251 -9.83 10.26 -4.73
CA ASN A 251 -10.16 11.61 -5.16
C ASN A 251 -9.41 12.64 -4.31
N PHE A 252 -8.46 13.34 -4.89
CA PHE A 252 -7.63 14.31 -4.18
C PHE A 252 -8.36 15.63 -3.95
N GLU A 253 -9.33 16.01 -4.82
CA GLU A 253 -10.09 17.27 -4.68
C GLU A 253 -10.92 17.27 -3.39
N ASP A 254 -11.54 16.12 -3.06
CA ASP A 254 -12.43 15.97 -1.92
C ASP A 254 -11.75 15.27 -0.73
N ASN A 255 -10.65 14.55 -0.98
CA ASN A 255 -9.88 13.88 0.07
C ASN A 255 -8.90 14.85 0.73
N THR A 256 -9.42 15.99 1.17
CA THR A 256 -8.64 16.88 2.02
C THR A 256 -8.38 16.17 3.35
N VAL A 257 -7.19 15.60 3.50
CA VAL A 257 -6.72 15.04 4.76
C VAL A 257 -6.84 16.15 5.81
N GLY A 258 -7.83 16.04 6.68
CA GLY A 258 -8.13 17.04 7.69
C GLY A 258 -9.15 18.12 7.35
N GLY A 259 -9.69 18.16 6.12
CA GLY A 259 -10.68 19.15 5.70
C GLY A 259 -11.99 18.58 5.15
N GLY A 260 -12.09 17.26 4.96
CA GLY A 260 -13.32 16.60 4.53
C GLY A 260 -14.45 16.80 5.55
N LYS A 261 -15.68 16.48 5.15
CA LYS A 261 -16.91 16.55 5.98
C LYS A 261 -16.86 15.66 7.23
N ALA A 262 -15.69 15.58 7.87
CA ALA A 262 -15.45 14.87 9.11
C ALA A 262 -16.30 15.49 10.21
N LYS A 263 -17.30 14.76 10.64
CA LYS A 263 -18.23 15.21 11.68
C LYS A 263 -17.54 15.08 13.04
N GLY A 264 -17.17 16.23 13.63
CA GLY A 264 -16.70 16.32 15.00
C GLY A 264 -15.28 16.89 15.18
N LEU A 265 -15.05 17.51 16.34
CA LEU A 265 -13.80 18.20 16.69
C LEU A 265 -12.58 17.24 16.62
N VAL A 266 -12.72 16.02 17.17
CA VAL A 266 -11.63 15.05 17.21
C VAL A 266 -11.20 14.64 15.82
N SER A 267 -12.15 14.38 14.91
CA SER A 267 -11.86 14.01 13.52
C SER A 267 -11.16 15.15 12.77
N THR A 268 -11.56 16.39 13.01
CA THR A 268 -10.92 17.57 12.40
C THR A 268 -9.49 17.78 12.91
N VAL A 269 -9.25 17.61 14.21
CA VAL A 269 -7.91 17.75 14.81
C VAL A 269 -6.97 16.65 14.31
N MET A 270 -7.44 15.39 14.32
CA MET A 270 -6.64 14.27 13.83
C MET A 270 -6.33 14.38 12.33
N GLY A 271 -7.29 14.81 11.53
CA GLY A 271 -7.07 15.05 10.12
C GLY A 271 -6.00 16.10 9.83
N LYS A 272 -6.02 17.22 10.57
CA LYS A 272 -4.95 18.25 10.49
C LYS A 272 -3.59 17.66 10.92
N ALA A 273 -3.56 16.81 11.96
CA ALA A 273 -2.33 16.17 12.39
C ALA A 273 -1.76 15.22 11.31
N TYR A 274 -2.61 14.44 10.63
CA TYR A 274 -2.17 13.62 9.50
C TYR A 274 -1.67 14.47 8.32
N SER A 275 -2.39 15.52 7.96
CA SER A 275 -1.97 16.44 6.90
C SER A 275 -0.59 17.05 7.21
N LEU A 276 -0.40 17.52 8.44
CA LEU A 276 0.89 18.06 8.90
C LEU A 276 2.00 17.00 8.87
N ALA A 277 1.72 15.77 9.33
CA ALA A 277 2.70 14.68 9.32
C ALA A 277 3.13 14.32 7.89
N LEU A 278 2.17 14.16 6.97
CA LEU A 278 2.43 13.87 5.56
C LEU A 278 3.22 15.00 4.89
N THR A 279 2.84 16.26 5.13
CA THR A 279 3.54 17.43 4.61
C THR A 279 4.96 17.54 5.16
N THR A 280 5.14 17.23 6.45
CA THR A 280 6.48 17.21 7.08
C THR A 280 7.37 16.14 6.46
N GLY A 281 6.81 14.96 6.14
CA GLY A 281 7.52 13.92 5.41
C GLY A 281 7.96 14.36 4.01
N LEU A 282 7.09 15.03 3.24
CA LEU A 282 7.43 15.60 1.93
C LEU A 282 8.57 16.64 2.02
N LYS A 283 8.47 17.53 3.01
CA LYS A 283 9.53 18.55 3.25
C LYS A 283 10.85 17.88 3.63
N ALA A 284 10.83 16.86 4.48
CA ALA A 284 12.03 16.11 4.88
C ALA A 284 12.65 15.37 3.68
N ALA A 285 11.83 14.71 2.85
CA ALA A 285 12.32 14.06 1.64
C ALA A 285 12.99 15.07 0.70
N LEU A 286 12.35 16.22 0.47
CA LEU A 286 12.88 17.25 -0.43
C LEU A 286 14.10 17.97 0.16
N SER A 287 14.15 18.21 1.48
CA SER A 287 15.28 18.89 2.13
C SER A 287 16.60 18.14 1.98
N GLY A 288 16.57 16.82 1.82
CA GLY A 288 17.74 16.02 1.48
C GLY A 288 18.30 16.28 0.06
N HIS A 289 17.61 17.08 -0.74
CA HIS A 289 17.97 17.38 -2.12
C HIS A 289 18.11 18.90 -2.41
N LEU A 290 18.15 19.75 -1.38
CA LEU A 290 18.26 21.18 -1.55
C LEU A 290 19.61 21.64 -2.16
N ASP A 291 20.60 20.78 -2.16
CA ASP A 291 21.88 20.97 -2.87
C ASP A 291 21.77 20.69 -4.39
N ASN A 292 20.65 20.16 -4.85
CA ASN A 292 20.44 19.85 -6.25
C ASN A 292 20.33 21.14 -7.08
N GLU A 293 21.30 21.35 -7.95
CA GLU A 293 21.36 22.52 -8.82
C GLU A 293 20.17 22.66 -9.77
N PHE A 294 19.65 21.55 -10.27
CA PHE A 294 18.47 21.56 -11.15
C PHE A 294 17.22 22.08 -10.44
N LEU A 295 17.00 21.67 -9.19
CA LEU A 295 15.91 22.19 -8.38
C LEU A 295 16.10 23.68 -8.05
N ARG A 296 17.33 24.09 -7.69
CA ARG A 296 17.63 25.49 -7.33
C ARG A 296 17.46 26.46 -8.51
N ARG A 297 17.57 26.00 -9.74
CA ARG A 297 17.34 26.79 -10.96
C ARG A 297 15.85 27.03 -11.25
N ARG A 298 14.93 26.27 -10.61
CA ARG A 298 13.48 26.38 -10.80
C ARG A 298 12.93 27.56 -10.01
N LYS A 299 12.99 28.77 -10.62
CA LYS A 299 12.58 30.04 -9.99
C LYS A 299 11.07 30.14 -9.77
N GLU A 300 10.28 29.38 -10.49
CA GLU A 300 8.83 29.29 -10.37
C GLU A 300 8.37 28.60 -9.08
N ILE A 301 9.23 27.84 -8.41
CA ILE A 301 8.91 27.15 -7.16
C ILE A 301 9.00 28.10 -5.98
N ASP A 302 7.91 28.22 -5.21
CA ASP A 302 7.90 28.96 -3.94
C ASP A 302 8.52 28.13 -2.81
N TRP A 303 9.87 28.08 -2.77
CA TRP A 303 10.61 27.37 -1.74
C TRP A 303 10.25 27.80 -0.31
N PRO A 304 10.20 29.11 0.01
CA PRO A 304 9.81 29.56 1.34
C PRO A 304 8.38 29.14 1.71
N GLY A 305 7.44 29.21 0.79
CA GLY A 305 6.06 28.77 0.99
C GLY A 305 5.98 27.27 1.24
N GLY A 306 6.64 26.47 0.40
CA GLY A 306 6.67 25.00 0.55
C GLY A 306 7.29 24.54 1.86
N LEU A 307 8.38 25.17 2.31
CA LEU A 307 9.01 24.82 3.59
C LEU A 307 8.17 25.22 4.81
N ARG A 308 7.36 26.29 4.70
CA ARG A 308 6.40 26.69 5.74
C ARG A 308 5.09 25.95 5.71
N ALA A 309 4.77 25.26 4.62
CA ALA A 309 3.50 24.54 4.44
C ALA A 309 3.17 23.64 5.63
N THR A 310 1.92 23.68 6.09
CA THR A 310 1.36 22.89 7.18
C THR A 310 0.31 21.88 6.70
N SER A 311 -0.06 21.98 5.43
CA SER A 311 -1.01 21.10 4.76
C SER A 311 -0.52 20.66 3.38
N LEU A 312 -1.04 19.52 2.89
CA LEU A 312 -0.74 19.04 1.54
C LEU A 312 -1.14 20.07 0.49
N LEU A 313 -2.28 20.74 0.66
CA LEU A 313 -2.75 21.77 -0.28
C LEU A 313 -1.76 22.95 -0.39
N GLU A 314 -1.25 23.43 0.75
CA GLU A 314 -0.25 24.52 0.76
C GLU A 314 1.06 24.05 0.11
N TYR A 315 1.50 22.84 0.42
CA TYR A 315 2.70 22.25 -0.19
C TYR A 315 2.53 22.08 -1.70
N ASP A 316 1.41 21.51 -2.14
CA ASP A 316 1.15 21.29 -3.56
C ASP A 316 1.10 22.63 -4.32
N SER A 317 0.44 23.65 -3.76
CA SER A 317 0.35 24.96 -4.38
C SER A 317 1.71 25.65 -4.54
N ALA A 318 2.58 25.50 -3.53
CA ALA A 318 3.91 26.15 -3.53
C ALA A 318 4.95 25.36 -4.32
N MET A 319 4.88 24.02 -4.32
CA MET A 319 5.93 23.13 -4.81
C MET A 319 5.47 22.30 -6.02
N THR A 320 4.46 21.45 -5.86
CA THR A 320 4.07 20.46 -6.88
C THR A 320 3.52 21.13 -8.13
N VAL A 321 2.63 22.09 -7.96
CA VAL A 321 1.97 22.84 -9.05
C VAL A 321 3.00 23.52 -9.96
N PRO A 322 3.85 24.43 -9.46
CA PRO A 322 4.84 25.08 -10.33
C PRO A 322 5.92 24.11 -10.84
N MET A 323 6.29 23.09 -10.05
CA MET A 323 7.28 22.10 -10.47
C MET A 323 6.82 21.31 -11.71
N TRP A 324 5.54 21.02 -11.82
CA TRP A 324 4.98 20.20 -12.90
C TRP A 324 4.17 20.98 -13.93
N GLY A 325 4.05 22.32 -13.77
CA GLY A 325 3.39 23.22 -14.71
C GLY A 325 1.87 23.10 -14.71
N TYR A 326 1.26 22.71 -13.58
CA TYR A 326 -0.19 22.77 -13.41
C TYR A 326 -0.65 24.23 -13.25
N GLU A 327 -1.87 24.51 -13.66
CA GLU A 327 -2.47 25.87 -13.51
C GLU A 327 -2.64 26.23 -12.04
N ASP A 328 -3.15 25.29 -11.25
CA ASP A 328 -3.38 25.41 -9.81
C ASP A 328 -3.45 24.02 -9.13
N ALA A 329 -3.62 24.01 -7.82
CA ALA A 329 -3.74 22.78 -7.04
C ALA A 329 -5.02 22.00 -7.38
N ALA A 330 -6.12 22.67 -7.78
CA ALA A 330 -7.34 21.98 -8.17
C ALA A 330 -7.16 21.23 -9.50
N HIS A 331 -6.42 21.81 -10.45
CA HIS A 331 -6.05 21.14 -11.70
C HIS A 331 -5.20 19.90 -11.39
N TYR A 332 -4.16 20.04 -10.56
CA TYR A 332 -3.31 18.92 -10.14
C TYR A 332 -4.10 17.83 -9.43
N HIS A 333 -4.93 18.19 -8.45
CA HIS A 333 -5.74 17.23 -7.68
C HIS A 333 -6.76 16.50 -8.58
N ARG A 334 -7.36 17.20 -9.53
CA ARG A 334 -8.30 16.63 -10.50
C ARG A 334 -7.61 15.62 -11.40
N ASP A 335 -6.44 15.95 -11.95
CA ASP A 335 -5.65 15.04 -12.78
C ASP A 335 -5.13 13.85 -11.96
N GLY A 336 -4.69 14.08 -10.71
CA GLY A 336 -4.20 13.03 -9.83
C GLY A 336 -5.26 12.05 -9.32
N SER A 337 -6.55 12.38 -9.40
CA SER A 337 -7.63 11.60 -8.83
C SER A 337 -7.95 10.33 -9.63
N SER A 338 -7.54 9.17 -9.12
CA SER A 338 -7.63 7.89 -9.83
C SER A 338 -9.06 7.36 -10.05
N ASN A 339 -10.05 7.85 -9.28
CA ASN A 339 -11.46 7.52 -9.50
C ASN A 339 -11.94 7.89 -10.92
N ARG A 340 -11.33 8.90 -11.56
CA ARG A 340 -11.63 9.35 -12.93
C ARG A 340 -11.12 8.38 -14.01
N TYR A 341 -10.23 7.47 -13.65
CA TYR A 341 -9.58 6.53 -14.55
C TYR A 341 -10.06 5.10 -14.37
N LEU A 342 -10.73 4.78 -13.24
CA LEU A 342 -11.14 3.43 -12.88
C LEU A 342 -12.11 2.80 -13.90
N ALA A 343 -12.94 3.61 -14.57
CA ALA A 343 -13.87 3.13 -15.60
C ALA A 343 -13.16 2.52 -16.82
N ASP A 344 -11.96 2.99 -17.09
CA ASP A 344 -11.18 2.62 -18.26
C ASP A 344 -10.20 1.46 -18.00
N VAL A 345 -10.07 1.01 -16.75
CA VAL A 345 -9.24 -0.14 -16.40
C VAL A 345 -9.73 -1.39 -17.12
N ARG A 346 -8.81 -2.08 -17.81
CA ARG A 346 -9.07 -3.26 -18.65
C ARG A 346 -8.31 -4.52 -18.22
N CYS A 347 -7.67 -4.51 -17.06
CA CYS A 347 -7.01 -5.69 -16.49
C CYS A 347 -7.63 -6.02 -15.12
N PRO A 348 -7.50 -7.27 -14.64
CA PRO A 348 -7.97 -7.65 -13.30
C PRO A 348 -7.42 -6.72 -12.23
N LEU A 349 -8.30 -6.09 -11.45
CA LEU A 349 -7.95 -5.16 -10.38
C LEU A 349 -8.75 -5.43 -9.11
N LEU A 350 -8.06 -5.75 -8.02
CA LEU A 350 -8.62 -5.82 -6.69
C LEU A 350 -8.32 -4.52 -5.94
N CYS A 351 -9.38 -3.86 -5.45
CA CYS A 351 -9.28 -2.67 -4.61
C CYS A 351 -9.62 -3.04 -3.17
N ILE A 352 -8.76 -2.68 -2.21
CA ILE A 352 -8.91 -2.97 -0.78
C ILE A 352 -8.86 -1.66 -0.02
N ASN A 353 -9.95 -1.30 0.68
CA ASN A 353 -10.00 -0.12 1.56
C ASN A 353 -10.65 -0.50 2.90
N ALA A 354 -10.48 0.32 3.93
CA ALA A 354 -11.13 0.19 5.23
C ALA A 354 -12.05 1.39 5.50
N ASP A 355 -13.27 1.13 5.97
CA ASP A 355 -14.26 2.20 6.22
C ASP A 355 -13.86 3.13 7.38
N ASP A 356 -12.95 2.68 8.26
CA ASP A 356 -12.38 3.44 9.36
C ASP A 356 -11.04 4.13 9.02
N ASP A 357 -10.60 4.09 7.76
CA ASP A 357 -9.35 4.72 7.31
C ASP A 357 -9.39 6.25 7.58
N PRO A 358 -8.49 6.80 8.41
CA PRO A 358 -8.51 8.21 8.74
C PRO A 358 -7.95 9.11 7.64
N ILE A 359 -7.33 8.52 6.60
CA ILE A 359 -6.73 9.22 5.46
C ILE A 359 -7.65 9.13 4.24
N CYS A 360 -8.23 7.96 3.97
CA CYS A 360 -9.04 7.69 2.78
C CYS A 360 -10.53 7.66 3.14
N GLN A 361 -11.30 8.66 2.71
CA GLN A 361 -12.70 8.81 3.07
C GLN A 361 -13.59 7.80 2.34
N THR A 362 -14.44 7.08 3.07
CA THR A 362 -15.41 6.10 2.54
C THR A 362 -16.38 6.72 1.51
N ALA A 363 -16.76 7.99 1.70
CA ALA A 363 -17.67 8.70 0.79
C ALA A 363 -17.11 8.85 -0.64
N LEU A 364 -15.78 8.70 -0.80
CA LEU A 364 -15.08 8.88 -2.08
C LEU A 364 -14.84 7.56 -2.82
N TYR A 365 -15.27 6.43 -2.27
CA TYR A 365 -15.09 5.13 -2.91
C TYR A 365 -15.89 5.07 -4.23
N PRO A 366 -15.28 4.75 -5.36
CA PRO A 366 -15.92 4.73 -6.66
C PRO A 366 -16.76 3.45 -6.88
N LEU A 367 -17.66 3.14 -5.94
CA LEU A 367 -18.43 1.89 -5.92
C LEU A 367 -19.34 1.70 -7.13
N ASP A 368 -19.84 2.80 -7.68
CA ASP A 368 -20.70 2.74 -8.87
C ASP A 368 -19.91 2.36 -10.13
N VAL A 369 -18.66 2.78 -10.22
CA VAL A 369 -17.74 2.36 -11.27
C VAL A 369 -17.41 0.88 -11.11
N ALA A 370 -17.08 0.45 -9.89
CA ALA A 370 -16.79 -0.96 -9.59
C ALA A 370 -17.98 -1.90 -9.94
N ARG A 371 -19.23 -1.47 -9.76
CA ARG A 371 -20.42 -2.23 -10.18
C ARG A 371 -20.53 -2.40 -11.69
N ARG A 372 -19.97 -1.50 -12.48
CA ARG A 372 -20.07 -1.51 -13.95
C ARG A 372 -18.86 -2.10 -14.65
N ASN A 373 -17.66 -1.90 -14.10
CA ASN A 373 -16.42 -2.39 -14.71
C ASN A 373 -16.24 -3.90 -14.48
N PRO A 374 -16.14 -4.74 -15.54
CA PRO A 374 -16.04 -6.19 -15.40
C PRO A 374 -14.70 -6.69 -14.85
N TRP A 375 -13.71 -5.81 -14.74
CA TRP A 375 -12.35 -6.14 -14.29
C TRP A 375 -12.09 -5.76 -12.83
N VAL A 376 -12.99 -4.97 -12.21
CA VAL A 376 -12.77 -4.41 -10.88
C VAL A 376 -13.56 -5.19 -9.83
N ILE A 377 -12.86 -5.58 -8.77
CA ILE A 377 -13.44 -6.08 -7.52
C ILE A 377 -13.05 -5.10 -6.41
N PHE A 378 -14.03 -4.48 -5.77
CA PHE A 378 -13.82 -3.58 -4.64
C PHE A 378 -14.21 -4.27 -3.33
N VAL A 379 -13.29 -4.32 -2.38
CA VAL A 379 -13.48 -4.91 -1.05
C VAL A 379 -13.24 -3.85 0.01
N ALA A 380 -14.27 -3.55 0.81
CA ALA A 380 -14.16 -2.63 1.94
C ALA A 380 -14.41 -3.39 3.26
N THR A 381 -13.47 -3.27 4.20
CA THR A 381 -13.62 -3.77 5.56
C THR A 381 -14.16 -2.68 6.47
N ALA A 382 -14.91 -3.05 7.52
CA ALA A 382 -15.44 -2.07 8.47
C ALA A 382 -14.34 -1.44 9.36
N ALA A 383 -13.22 -2.13 9.50
CA ALA A 383 -12.04 -1.69 10.23
C ALA A 383 -10.77 -2.12 9.47
N GLY A 384 -9.63 -1.54 9.80
CA GLY A 384 -8.36 -1.84 9.11
C GLY A 384 -7.37 -0.69 9.16
N GLY A 385 -7.87 0.53 9.32
CA GLY A 385 -7.07 1.75 9.26
C GLY A 385 -6.42 1.95 7.90
N HIS A 386 -5.40 2.80 7.84
CA HIS A 386 -4.63 3.02 6.61
C HIS A 386 -3.52 1.99 6.47
N ILE A 387 -3.67 1.04 5.54
CA ILE A 387 -2.70 -0.05 5.20
C ILE A 387 -2.53 -1.11 6.32
N GLY A 388 -3.08 -0.91 7.52
CA GLY A 388 -2.81 -1.77 8.68
C GLY A 388 -3.36 -3.19 8.55
N PHE A 389 -4.67 -3.34 8.45
CA PHE A 389 -5.41 -4.61 8.33
C PHE A 389 -4.92 -5.73 9.26
N GLY A 390 -4.45 -5.34 10.47
CA GLY A 390 -3.93 -6.27 11.47
C GLY A 390 -5.00 -7.19 12.03
N GLU A 391 -4.64 -8.43 12.35
CA GLU A 391 -5.52 -9.44 12.93
C GLU A 391 -4.90 -10.11 14.16
N GLY A 392 -5.75 -10.71 14.97
CA GLY A 392 -5.34 -11.53 16.09
C GLY A 392 -4.70 -10.74 17.24
N PHE A 393 -3.98 -11.45 18.10
CA PHE A 393 -3.40 -10.86 19.30
C PHE A 393 -2.08 -10.10 19.03
N ASN A 394 -1.29 -10.55 18.07
CA ASN A 394 -0.03 -9.91 17.69
C ASN A 394 -0.06 -9.43 16.23
N PRO A 395 -0.34 -8.14 15.98
CA PRO A 395 -0.37 -7.59 14.63
C PRO A 395 1.04 -7.36 14.05
N TRP A 396 2.09 -7.44 14.89
CA TRP A 396 3.48 -7.33 14.45
C TRP A 396 4.03 -8.71 14.05
N GLY A 397 4.75 -8.81 12.97
CA GLY A 397 5.45 -10.03 12.53
C GLY A 397 4.58 -11.12 11.89
N ARG A 398 3.30 -10.86 11.60
CA ARG A 398 2.42 -11.74 10.83
C ARG A 398 1.88 -11.05 9.61
N GLN A 399 1.53 -11.84 8.58
CA GLN A 399 0.78 -11.35 7.43
C GLN A 399 -0.55 -10.75 7.91
N SER A 400 -0.90 -9.56 7.41
CA SER A 400 -2.19 -8.93 7.65
C SER A 400 -3.31 -9.69 6.91
N TRP A 401 -4.56 -9.37 7.23
CA TRP A 401 -5.70 -9.86 6.48
C TRP A 401 -5.61 -9.47 4.99
N ALA A 402 -5.20 -8.24 4.70
CA ALA A 402 -5.00 -7.77 3.34
C ALA A 402 -3.90 -8.55 2.60
N ASP A 403 -2.76 -8.85 3.25
CA ASP A 403 -1.69 -9.66 2.66
C ASP A 403 -2.20 -11.04 2.25
N ARG A 404 -3.06 -11.67 3.07
CA ARG A 404 -3.66 -12.98 2.75
C ARG A 404 -4.67 -12.88 1.61
N LEU A 405 -5.46 -11.80 1.55
CA LEU A 405 -6.40 -11.57 0.46
C LEU A 405 -5.68 -11.34 -0.87
N ILE A 406 -4.64 -10.51 -0.88
CA ILE A 406 -3.77 -10.25 -2.02
C ILE A 406 -3.13 -11.55 -2.52
N THR A 407 -2.62 -12.33 -1.59
CA THR A 407 -2.01 -13.63 -1.87
C THR A 407 -2.97 -14.54 -2.64
N ARG A 408 -4.17 -14.76 -2.09
CA ARG A 408 -5.19 -15.62 -2.72
C ARG A 408 -5.69 -15.04 -4.04
N TYR A 409 -5.75 -13.72 -4.16
CA TYR A 409 -6.14 -13.07 -5.40
C TYR A 409 -5.16 -13.38 -6.52
N PHE A 410 -3.86 -13.24 -6.27
CA PHE A 410 -2.85 -13.57 -7.28
C PHE A 410 -2.79 -15.07 -7.58
N ASP A 411 -2.96 -15.94 -6.57
CA ASP A 411 -3.06 -17.39 -6.79
C ASP A 411 -4.24 -17.73 -7.73
N ALA A 412 -5.39 -17.07 -7.55
CA ALA A 412 -6.56 -17.27 -8.41
C ALA A 412 -6.30 -16.80 -9.86
N LEU A 413 -5.63 -15.66 -10.05
CA LEU A 413 -5.29 -15.16 -11.39
C LEU A 413 -4.27 -16.06 -12.10
N THR A 414 -3.27 -16.56 -11.36
CA THR A 414 -2.25 -17.46 -11.91
C THR A 414 -2.86 -18.78 -12.33
N ALA A 415 -3.73 -19.37 -11.51
CA ALA A 415 -4.44 -20.60 -11.84
C ALA A 415 -5.38 -20.42 -13.06
N GLU A 416 -6.08 -19.28 -13.15
CA GLU A 416 -6.92 -18.97 -14.31
C GLU A 416 -6.09 -18.89 -15.59
N ARG A 417 -4.92 -18.22 -15.54
CA ARG A 417 -4.00 -18.12 -16.67
C ARG A 417 -3.47 -19.48 -17.11
N ALA A 418 -3.00 -20.32 -16.18
CA ALA A 418 -2.53 -21.65 -16.49
C ALA A 418 -3.60 -22.52 -17.18
N GLY A 419 -4.85 -22.42 -16.74
CA GLY A 419 -5.97 -23.11 -17.38
C GLY A 419 -6.27 -22.63 -18.80
N TYR A 420 -6.08 -21.32 -19.09
CA TYR A 420 -6.19 -20.78 -20.45
C TYR A 420 -5.04 -21.25 -21.34
N ASP A 421 -3.81 -21.24 -20.84
CA ASP A 421 -2.62 -21.66 -21.59
C ASP A 421 -2.71 -23.17 -21.92
N GLU A 422 -3.18 -24.01 -20.99
CA GLU A 422 -3.43 -25.44 -21.21
C GLU A 422 -4.54 -25.68 -22.26
N ALA A 423 -5.66 -24.95 -22.15
CA ALA A 423 -6.74 -25.07 -23.13
C ALA A 423 -6.31 -24.59 -24.52
N ALA A 424 -5.49 -23.54 -24.62
CA ALA A 424 -4.93 -23.06 -25.87
C ALA A 424 -3.96 -24.08 -26.48
N ALA A 425 -3.11 -24.71 -25.67
CA ALA A 425 -2.20 -25.77 -26.12
C ALA A 425 -2.95 -27.01 -26.63
N VAL A 426 -4.02 -27.42 -25.94
CA VAL A 426 -4.89 -28.53 -26.39
C VAL A 426 -5.58 -28.17 -27.70
N ALA A 427 -6.10 -26.94 -27.85
CA ALA A 427 -6.71 -26.48 -29.07
C ALA A 427 -5.70 -26.43 -30.25
N ALA A 428 -4.49 -25.94 -29.99
CA ALA A 428 -3.42 -25.91 -30.99
C ALA A 428 -2.99 -27.33 -31.44
N SER A 429 -2.91 -28.28 -30.52
CA SER A 429 -2.60 -29.68 -30.84
C SER A 429 -3.70 -30.36 -31.62
N ALA A 430 -4.97 -29.99 -31.40
CA ALA A 430 -6.11 -30.50 -32.15
C ALA A 430 -6.18 -29.98 -33.60
N PHE A 431 -5.48 -28.89 -33.92
CA PHE A 431 -5.38 -28.31 -35.27
C PHE A 431 -4.10 -28.67 -36.03
N GLN A 432 -3.26 -29.57 -35.50
CA GLN A 432 -2.18 -30.15 -36.30
C GLN A 432 -2.77 -31.10 -37.34
N VAL A 433 -2.97 -30.59 -38.56
CA VAL A 433 -3.28 -31.38 -39.75
C VAL A 433 -2.08 -32.33 -39.98
N PRO A 434 -2.27 -33.64 -40.24
CA PRO A 434 -1.16 -34.52 -40.60
C PRO A 434 -0.43 -33.98 -41.81
N GLU A 435 0.87 -33.84 -41.71
CA GLU A 435 1.73 -33.61 -42.91
C GLU A 435 1.56 -34.77 -43.84
N GLY A 436 0.89 -34.56 -44.98
CA GLY A 436 0.73 -35.56 -46.01
C GLY A 436 -0.44 -35.35 -46.93
N SER A 437 -0.44 -34.24 -47.72
CA SER A 437 -1.06 -34.20 -49.02
C SER A 437 -0.48 -33.04 -49.82
N ASP A 438 0.45 -33.40 -50.74
CA ASP A 438 0.85 -32.51 -51.84
C ASP A 438 -0.35 -32.15 -52.67
N THR A 439 -0.76 -30.88 -52.66
CA THR A 439 -1.53 -30.29 -53.74
C THR A 439 -0.98 -28.88 -54.04
N GLU A 440 -0.42 -28.76 -55.19
CA GLU A 440 -0.06 -27.50 -55.87
C GLU A 440 -1.21 -26.49 -55.81
N ALA A 441 -0.93 -25.30 -55.32
CA ALA A 441 -1.84 -24.16 -55.50
C ALA A 441 -1.05 -22.88 -55.72
N SER A 442 -1.13 -22.47 -56.96
CA SER A 442 -1.15 -21.12 -57.56
C SER A 442 -0.84 -19.93 -56.67
N GLY A 443 0.13 -19.15 -57.16
CA GLY A 443 0.64 -17.91 -56.59
C GLY A 443 -0.39 -16.78 -56.45
N ILE A 444 -0.38 -16.21 -55.26
CA ILE A 444 -0.81 -14.84 -55.01
C ILE A 444 0.29 -14.20 -54.14
N LYS A 445 0.97 -13.20 -54.70
CA LYS A 445 1.96 -12.37 -54.00
C LYS A 445 1.23 -11.41 -53.06
N PRO A 446 1.67 -11.25 -51.81
CA PRO A 446 1.15 -10.19 -50.94
C PRO A 446 1.77 -8.83 -51.33
N GLN A 447 0.93 -7.81 -51.42
CA GLN A 447 1.35 -6.41 -51.52
C GLN A 447 1.88 -5.92 -50.14
N PRO A 448 2.89 -5.02 -50.13
CA PRO A 448 3.40 -4.47 -48.88
C PRO A 448 2.43 -3.43 -48.29
N ALA A 449 2.19 -3.52 -46.99
CA ALA A 449 1.44 -2.54 -46.22
C ALA A 449 2.24 -1.23 -46.12
N ALA A 450 1.56 -0.14 -46.42
CA ALA A 450 2.11 1.22 -46.40
C ALA A 450 2.44 1.66 -44.95
N GLU A 451 3.63 2.22 -44.80
CA GLU A 451 4.09 2.99 -43.67
C GLU A 451 3.18 4.19 -43.43
N SER A 452 2.68 4.33 -42.22
CA SER A 452 2.24 5.62 -41.69
C SER A 452 3.01 5.95 -40.41
N ALA A 453 4.23 6.43 -40.62
CA ALA A 453 4.90 7.27 -39.65
C ALA A 453 4.34 8.69 -39.83
N THR A 454 3.78 9.27 -38.80
CA THR A 454 3.86 10.70 -38.46
C THR A 454 2.83 11.01 -37.35
N ALA A 455 3.32 11.33 -36.22
CA ALA A 455 3.04 12.51 -35.39
C ALA A 455 3.36 12.25 -33.92
N MET A 456 4.63 12.33 -33.61
CA MET A 456 5.06 12.66 -32.25
C MET A 456 5.38 14.16 -32.30
N GLY A 457 4.50 14.97 -31.78
CA GLY A 457 4.66 16.40 -31.64
C GLY A 457 3.91 16.93 -30.42
N ARG A 458 4.73 17.35 -29.42
CA ARG A 458 4.42 18.34 -28.37
C ARG A 458 3.36 17.96 -27.32
N LEU A 459 3.77 17.58 -26.16
CA LEU A 459 3.93 18.35 -24.89
C LEU A 459 4.64 17.49 -23.84
#